data_e1538e25684b9c3993c7f6dfabd890c2
#
_entry.id   e1538e25684b9c3993c7f6dfabd890c2
#
_cell.length_a   1.000
_cell.length_b   1.000
_cell.length_c   1.000
_cell.angle_alpha   90.00
_cell.angle_beta   90.00
_cell.angle_gamma   90.00
#
_symmetry.space_group_name_H-M   'P 1'
#
loop_
_entity.id
_entity.type
_entity.pdbx_description
1 polymer ?
#
loop_
_entity_poly.entity_id
_entity_poly.type
_entity_poly.pdbx_seq_one_letter_code
_entity_poly.pdbx_strand_id
1 'polypeptide(L)'
;MLLHELLHSLSYVLHGAKFKKIVYGAYIEKGVLYCLCKQNISRKNILNSLLFPFFYIGIVTLIISVIFDLPILLYLSIFNISGCAGDLVMFAYIIKLNKNIEFSEFDNPIQFAIQSNEDVSKIKHFGLNYIKETSTLTRTTNQKIVISKGTIVLTIIFAIIFGLYIIVL
;
A
#
# COMPACT_ATOMS: atom_id res chain seq x y z
N MET A 1 2.36 13.12 -1.17
CA MET A 1 2.81 11.86 -1.81
C MET A 1 4.25 11.49 -1.47
N LEU A 2 5.27 12.34 -1.69
CA LEU A 2 6.66 11.96 -1.37
C LEU A 2 6.87 11.54 0.09
N LEU A 3 6.35 12.31 1.05
CA LEU A 3 6.44 11.98 2.47
C LEU A 3 5.75 10.64 2.81
N HIS A 4 4.65 10.33 2.12
CA HIS A 4 3.95 9.07 2.23
C HIS A 4 4.87 7.89 1.86
N GLU A 5 5.53 7.95 0.70
CA GLU A 5 6.47 6.91 0.25
C GLU A 5 7.70 6.79 1.17
N LEU A 6 8.18 7.91 1.70
CA LEU A 6 9.27 7.91 2.67
C LEU A 6 8.88 7.20 3.98
N LEU A 7 7.63 7.30 4.41
CA LEU A 7 7.16 6.57 5.60
C LEU A 7 7.05 5.06 5.34
N HIS A 8 6.64 4.62 4.14
CA HIS A 8 6.72 3.21 3.78
C HIS A 8 8.16 2.70 3.88
N SER A 9 9.12 3.43 3.30
CA SER A 9 10.53 3.03 3.35
C SER A 9 11.09 3.03 4.77
N LEU A 10 10.73 4.01 5.58
CA LEU A 10 11.11 4.06 6.99
C LEU A 10 10.60 2.83 7.73
N SER A 11 9.33 2.48 7.52
CA SER A 11 8.74 1.27 8.11
C SER A 11 9.49 0.01 7.67
N TYR A 12 9.84 -0.14 6.38
CA TYR A 12 10.61 -1.28 5.91
C TYR A 12 11.97 -1.39 6.61
N VAL A 13 12.69 -0.28 6.74
CA VAL A 13 14.01 -0.25 7.42
C VAL A 13 13.86 -0.60 8.89
N LEU A 14 12.88 -0.04 9.60
CA LEU A 14 12.60 -0.36 11.01
C LEU A 14 12.29 -1.84 11.24
N HIS A 15 11.74 -2.51 10.22
CA HIS A 15 11.44 -3.94 10.25
C HIS A 15 12.54 -4.83 9.63
N GLY A 16 13.76 -4.30 9.46
CA GLY A 16 14.96 -5.05 9.08
C GLY A 16 15.24 -5.13 7.57
N ALA A 17 14.51 -4.39 6.74
CA ALA A 17 14.87 -4.29 5.34
C ALA A 17 16.15 -3.46 5.15
N LYS A 18 17.02 -3.92 4.24
CA LYS A 18 18.23 -3.18 3.90
C LYS A 18 17.86 -1.98 3.01
N PHE A 19 18.30 -0.78 3.39
CA PHE A 19 18.03 0.44 2.62
C PHE A 19 18.39 0.32 1.13
N LYS A 20 19.48 -0.37 0.80
CA LYS A 20 19.89 -0.65 -0.60
C LYS A 20 18.89 -1.49 -1.41
N LYS A 21 17.93 -2.12 -0.76
CA LYS A 21 16.87 -2.92 -1.39
C LYS A 21 15.57 -2.13 -1.58
N ILE A 22 15.54 -0.87 -1.14
CA ILE A 22 14.40 0.01 -1.30
C ILE A 22 14.57 0.79 -2.61
N VAL A 23 13.53 0.78 -3.43
CA VAL A 23 13.50 1.44 -4.75
C VAL A 23 12.33 2.40 -4.78
N TYR A 24 12.60 3.64 -5.14
CA TYR A 24 11.57 4.65 -5.38
C TYR A 24 11.36 4.84 -6.87
N GLY A 25 10.13 5.11 -7.24
CA GLY A 25 9.81 5.42 -8.62
C GLY A 25 8.53 6.23 -8.76
N ALA A 26 8.27 6.67 -9.99
CA ALA A 26 7.07 7.38 -10.36
C ALA A 26 6.44 6.72 -11.59
N TYR A 27 5.15 6.44 -11.51
CA TYR A 27 4.36 6.01 -12.64
C TYR A 27 3.56 7.22 -13.16
N ILE A 28 4.24 8.03 -13.98
CA ILE A 28 3.78 9.37 -14.39
C ILE A 28 2.41 9.31 -15.08
N GLU A 29 2.19 8.30 -15.94
CA GLU A 29 0.91 8.12 -16.65
C GLU A 29 -0.30 7.95 -15.71
N LYS A 30 -0.07 7.51 -14.48
CA LYS A 30 -1.12 7.29 -13.47
C LYS A 30 -1.03 8.26 -12.29
N GLY A 31 -0.06 9.17 -12.32
CA GLY A 31 0.17 10.14 -11.24
C GLY A 31 0.53 9.49 -9.91
N VAL A 32 1.16 8.30 -9.91
CA VAL A 32 1.47 7.53 -8.70
C VAL A 32 2.97 7.54 -8.44
N LEU A 33 3.37 7.96 -7.24
CA LEU A 33 4.68 7.66 -6.70
C LEU A 33 4.62 6.32 -5.97
N TYR A 34 5.73 5.63 -5.90
CA TYR A 34 5.79 4.35 -5.20
C TYR A 34 7.15 4.10 -4.55
N CYS A 35 7.11 3.32 -3.48
CA CYS A 35 8.27 2.79 -2.79
C CYS A 35 8.15 1.27 -2.74
N LEU A 36 9.13 0.56 -3.26
CA LEU A 36 9.17 -0.90 -3.31
C LEU A 36 10.34 -1.44 -2.50
N CYS A 37 10.14 -2.57 -1.84
CA CYS A 37 11.20 -3.30 -1.16
C CYS A 37 11.52 -4.61 -1.91
N LYS A 38 12.70 -4.69 -2.52
CA LYS A 38 13.19 -5.89 -3.24
C LYS A 38 13.74 -6.98 -2.31
N GLN A 39 13.22 -7.07 -1.11
CA GLN A 39 13.56 -8.08 -0.12
C GLN A 39 12.27 -8.77 0.34
N ASN A 40 12.34 -10.07 0.64
CA ASN A 40 11.21 -10.76 1.24
C ASN A 40 10.85 -10.15 2.58
N ILE A 41 9.59 -9.82 2.74
CA ILE A 41 9.04 -9.17 3.93
C ILE A 41 7.97 -10.09 4.52
N SER A 42 8.02 -10.29 5.84
CA SER A 42 6.98 -11.06 6.54
C SER A 42 5.63 -10.35 6.47
N ARG A 43 4.54 -11.13 6.54
CA ARG A 43 3.17 -10.61 6.57
C ARG A 43 2.99 -9.50 7.63
N LYS A 44 3.54 -9.67 8.83
CA LYS A 44 3.42 -8.67 9.90
C LYS A 44 4.07 -7.34 9.50
N ASN A 45 5.25 -7.41 8.92
CA ASN A 45 6.01 -6.20 8.58
C ASN A 45 5.38 -5.42 7.43
N ILE A 46 4.82 -6.12 6.42
CA ILE A 46 4.11 -5.43 5.34
C ILE A 46 2.80 -4.80 5.83
N LEU A 47 2.05 -5.46 6.72
CA LEU A 47 0.85 -4.88 7.32
C LEU A 47 1.17 -3.59 8.09
N ASN A 48 2.26 -3.58 8.86
CA ASN A 48 2.71 -2.37 9.55
C ASN A 48 3.12 -1.29 8.56
N SER A 49 3.84 -1.65 7.49
CA SER A 49 4.28 -0.68 6.47
C SER A 49 3.10 -0.01 5.78
N LEU A 50 2.07 -0.76 5.40
CA LEU A 50 0.87 -0.23 4.75
C LEU A 50 0.09 0.76 5.63
N LEU A 51 0.08 0.55 6.95
CA LEU A 51 -0.60 1.44 7.88
C LEU A 51 0.24 2.64 8.34
N PHE A 52 1.55 2.62 8.10
CA PHE A 52 2.46 3.63 8.62
C PHE A 52 2.11 5.06 8.16
N PRO A 53 1.93 5.35 6.85
CA PRO A 53 1.52 6.68 6.40
C PRO A 53 0.12 7.06 6.87
N PHE A 54 -0.80 6.10 6.95
CA PHE A 54 -2.16 6.35 7.43
C PHE A 54 -2.16 6.88 8.86
N PHE A 55 -1.39 6.26 9.78
CA PHE A 55 -1.32 6.72 11.16
C PHE A 55 -0.51 8.01 11.30
N TYR A 56 0.70 8.09 10.75
CA TYR A 56 1.61 9.19 11.02
C TYR A 56 1.28 10.48 10.28
N ILE A 57 0.86 10.41 9.01
CA ILE A 57 0.41 11.61 8.30
C ILE A 57 -1.11 11.78 8.43
N GLY A 58 -1.89 10.69 8.34
CA GLY A 58 -3.34 10.78 8.43
C GLY A 58 -3.80 11.16 9.84
N ILE A 59 -3.72 10.23 10.78
CA ILE A 59 -4.33 10.38 12.10
C ILE A 59 -3.59 11.42 12.97
N VAL A 60 -2.26 11.38 13.02
CA VAL A 60 -1.50 12.30 13.90
C VAL A 60 -1.69 13.75 13.45
N THR A 61 -1.59 14.05 12.14
CA THR A 61 -1.81 15.43 11.67
C THR A 61 -3.25 15.88 11.84
N LEU A 62 -4.23 14.97 11.72
CA LEU A 62 -5.64 15.25 12.02
C LEU A 62 -5.82 15.69 13.47
N ILE A 63 -5.28 14.93 14.41
CA ILE A 63 -5.36 15.24 15.84
C ILE A 63 -4.70 16.60 16.14
N ILE A 64 -3.50 16.83 15.62
CA ILE A 64 -2.78 18.10 15.81
C ILE A 64 -3.57 19.27 15.21
N SER A 65 -4.15 19.09 14.02
CA SER A 65 -4.99 20.08 13.36
C SER A 65 -6.17 20.51 14.22
N VAL A 66 -6.86 19.55 14.83
CA VAL A 66 -8.04 19.82 15.69
C VAL A 66 -7.62 20.51 17.01
N ILE A 67 -6.51 20.06 17.63
CA ILE A 67 -6.06 20.61 18.92
C ILE A 67 -5.57 22.06 18.78
N PHE A 68 -4.86 22.38 17.70
CA PHE A 68 -4.19 23.67 17.50
C PHE A 68 -4.90 24.57 16.48
N ASP A 69 -6.06 24.16 15.99
CA ASP A 69 -6.85 24.88 14.96
C ASP A 69 -6.01 25.25 13.72
N LEU A 70 -5.33 24.27 13.16
CA LEU A 70 -4.42 24.42 12.02
C LEU A 70 -5.02 23.82 10.74
N PRO A 71 -5.77 24.60 9.93
CA PRO A 71 -6.47 24.10 8.74
C PRO A 71 -5.54 23.41 7.71
N ILE A 72 -4.31 23.91 7.59
CA ILE A 72 -3.32 23.33 6.66
C ILE A 72 -3.02 21.86 6.98
N LEU A 73 -2.97 21.50 8.26
CA LEU A 73 -2.74 20.12 8.68
C LEU A 73 -3.98 19.25 8.47
N LEU A 74 -5.18 19.84 8.56
CA LEU A 74 -6.41 19.15 8.23
C LEU A 74 -6.41 18.73 6.76
N TYR A 75 -6.11 19.65 5.85
CA TYR A 75 -6.01 19.32 4.43
C TYR A 75 -4.95 18.25 4.15
N LEU A 76 -3.78 18.38 4.77
CA LEU A 76 -2.70 17.38 4.64
C LEU A 76 -3.16 15.99 5.09
N SER A 77 -3.83 15.90 6.25
CA SER A 77 -4.41 14.66 6.77
C SER A 77 -5.38 14.02 5.78
N ILE A 78 -6.34 14.81 5.30
CA ILE A 78 -7.38 14.35 4.40
C ILE A 78 -6.79 13.84 3.08
N PHE A 79 -5.89 14.60 2.47
CA PHE A 79 -5.19 14.17 1.25
C PHE A 79 -4.42 12.87 1.45
N ASN A 80 -3.73 12.73 2.59
CA ASN A 80 -3.00 11.51 2.87
C ASN A 80 -3.92 10.31 3.11
N ILE A 81 -5.00 10.48 3.90
CA ILE A 81 -5.98 9.41 4.15
C ILE A 81 -6.60 8.93 2.83
N SER A 82 -6.94 9.86 1.92
CA SER A 82 -7.42 9.51 0.60
C SER A 82 -6.38 8.75 -0.22
N GLY A 83 -5.10 9.15 -0.14
CA GLY A 83 -3.99 8.46 -0.78
C GLY A 83 -3.73 7.05 -0.25
N CYS A 84 -4.04 6.81 1.03
CA CYS A 84 -3.90 5.48 1.65
C CYS A 84 -4.97 4.46 1.21
N ALA A 85 -5.93 4.81 0.36
CA ALA A 85 -7.00 3.89 -0.03
C ALA A 85 -6.46 2.58 -0.64
N GLY A 86 -5.42 2.66 -1.47
CA GLY A 86 -4.72 1.49 -2.01
C GLY A 86 -4.10 0.62 -0.91
N ASP A 87 -3.41 1.25 0.03
CA ASP A 87 -2.76 0.57 1.16
C ASP A 87 -3.78 -0.13 2.06
N LEU A 88 -4.93 0.51 2.31
CA LEU A 88 -6.01 -0.06 3.12
C LEU A 88 -6.66 -1.27 2.44
N VAL A 89 -6.85 -1.22 1.11
CA VAL A 89 -7.32 -2.37 0.34
C VAL A 89 -6.33 -3.52 0.43
N MET A 90 -5.04 -3.24 0.26
CA MET A 90 -3.97 -4.22 0.39
C MET A 90 -3.91 -4.79 1.81
N PHE A 91 -3.99 -3.94 2.83
CA PHE A 91 -4.05 -4.34 4.23
C PHE A 91 -5.23 -5.29 4.50
N ALA A 92 -6.44 -4.92 4.05
CA ALA A 92 -7.65 -5.74 4.23
C ALA A 92 -7.55 -7.11 3.54
N TYR A 93 -6.78 -7.20 2.46
CA TYR A 93 -6.48 -8.45 1.80
C TYR A 93 -5.45 -9.27 2.57
N ILE A 94 -4.30 -8.68 2.88
CA ILE A 94 -3.16 -9.36 3.49
C ILE A 94 -3.50 -9.88 4.90
N ILE A 95 -4.38 -9.19 5.64
CA ILE A 95 -4.80 -9.62 6.98
C ILE A 95 -5.57 -10.95 6.96
N LYS A 96 -6.14 -11.34 5.82
CA LYS A 96 -6.85 -12.63 5.65
C LYS A 96 -5.94 -13.79 5.30
N LEU A 97 -4.68 -13.51 4.93
CA LEU A 97 -3.72 -14.53 4.54
C LEU A 97 -3.08 -15.19 5.77
N ASN A 98 -2.47 -16.36 5.58
CA ASN A 98 -1.76 -17.07 6.64
C ASN A 98 -0.57 -16.25 7.16
N LYS A 99 -0.24 -16.41 8.45
CA LYS A 99 0.85 -15.67 9.11
C LYS A 99 2.25 -15.98 8.56
N ASN A 100 2.42 -17.17 8.00
CA ASN A 100 3.71 -17.67 7.50
C ASN A 100 4.02 -17.26 6.04
N ILE A 101 3.22 -16.36 5.47
CA ILE A 101 3.40 -15.89 4.11
C ILE A 101 4.46 -14.78 4.08
N GLU A 102 5.36 -14.88 3.10
CA GLU A 102 6.31 -13.83 2.75
C GLU A 102 5.88 -13.12 1.48
N PHE A 103 6.13 -11.83 1.46
CA PHE A 103 5.83 -10.94 0.34
C PHE A 103 7.12 -10.47 -0.30
N SER A 104 7.16 -10.46 -1.63
CA SER A 104 8.17 -9.77 -2.40
C SER A 104 7.49 -8.80 -3.36
N GLU A 105 7.98 -7.57 -3.40
CA GLU A 105 7.51 -6.57 -4.33
C GLU A 105 8.33 -6.64 -5.62
N PHE A 106 7.64 -6.63 -6.76
CA PHE A 106 8.26 -6.62 -8.08
C PHE A 106 8.52 -5.20 -8.57
N ASP A 107 9.22 -5.08 -9.69
CA ASP A 107 9.54 -3.82 -10.35
C ASP A 107 8.29 -3.03 -10.84
N ASN A 108 7.10 -3.60 -10.71
CA ASN A 108 5.85 -2.96 -11.08
C ASN A 108 5.08 -2.56 -9.79
N PRO A 109 4.80 -1.25 -9.57
CA PRO A 109 4.18 -0.75 -8.34
C PRO A 109 2.74 -1.25 -8.10
N ILE A 110 2.14 -1.90 -9.08
CA ILE A 110 0.75 -2.37 -9.02
C ILE A 110 0.70 -3.88 -8.76
N GLN A 111 1.86 -4.52 -8.63
CA GLN A 111 1.98 -5.97 -8.49
C GLN A 111 2.83 -6.33 -7.29
N PHE A 112 2.37 -7.29 -6.50
CA PHE A 112 3.20 -7.92 -5.48
C PHE A 112 3.07 -9.44 -5.58
N ALA A 113 4.13 -10.14 -5.24
CA ALA A 113 4.16 -11.59 -5.19
C ALA A 113 3.98 -12.08 -3.77
N ILE A 114 3.26 -13.16 -3.65
CA ILE A 114 3.13 -13.92 -2.42
C ILE A 114 3.90 -15.23 -2.61
N GLN A 115 4.84 -15.48 -1.71
CA GLN A 115 5.47 -16.80 -1.59
C GLN A 115 4.69 -17.59 -0.53
N SER A 116 3.93 -18.58 -0.98
CA SER A 116 3.12 -19.42 -0.10
C SER A 116 3.06 -20.84 -0.64
N ASN A 117 3.09 -21.80 0.27
CA ASN A 117 2.79 -23.19 -0.02
C ASN A 117 1.27 -23.47 -0.11
N GLU A 118 0.45 -22.51 0.26
CA GLU A 118 -1.01 -22.60 0.24
C GLU A 118 -1.59 -21.95 -1.02
N ASP A 119 -2.68 -22.52 -1.51
CA ASP A 119 -3.42 -21.95 -2.63
C ASP A 119 -4.30 -20.80 -2.15
N VAL A 120 -3.87 -19.56 -2.42
CA VAL A 120 -4.60 -18.35 -2.07
C VAL A 120 -5.67 -17.96 -3.10
N SER A 121 -5.83 -18.71 -4.20
CA SER A 121 -6.84 -18.45 -5.25
C SER A 121 -8.28 -18.53 -4.73
N LYS A 122 -8.50 -19.26 -3.64
CA LYS A 122 -9.82 -19.44 -3.01
C LYS A 122 -10.29 -18.23 -2.20
N ILE A 123 -9.41 -17.29 -1.86
CA ILE A 123 -9.77 -16.10 -1.12
C ILE A 123 -10.41 -15.11 -2.09
N LYS A 124 -11.68 -14.76 -1.88
CA LYS A 124 -12.37 -13.76 -2.71
C LYS A 124 -11.70 -12.38 -2.54
N HIS A 125 -11.31 -11.79 -3.65
CA HIS A 125 -10.57 -10.54 -3.72
C HIS A 125 -11.43 -9.46 -4.35
N PHE A 126 -11.89 -8.52 -3.55
CA PHE A 126 -12.54 -7.33 -4.08
C PHE A 126 -11.46 -6.39 -4.63
N GLY A 127 -11.53 -6.11 -5.93
CA GLY A 127 -10.62 -5.14 -6.56
C GLY A 127 -9.21 -5.64 -6.87
N LEU A 128 -8.92 -6.94 -6.69
CA LEU A 128 -7.62 -7.53 -7.00
C LEU A 128 -7.78 -8.66 -8.02
N ASN A 129 -6.88 -8.73 -8.98
CA ASN A 129 -6.78 -9.83 -9.95
C ASN A 129 -5.66 -10.78 -9.54
N TYR A 130 -5.97 -12.07 -9.55
CA TYR A 130 -5.03 -13.13 -9.21
C TYR A 130 -4.40 -13.71 -10.48
N ILE A 131 -3.07 -13.78 -10.51
CA ILE A 131 -2.31 -14.42 -11.56
C ILE A 131 -1.39 -15.46 -10.93
N LYS A 132 -1.58 -16.73 -11.28
CA LYS A 132 -0.73 -17.84 -10.81
C LYS A 132 0.45 -17.97 -11.75
N GLU A 133 1.66 -17.74 -11.26
CA GLU A 133 2.90 -18.13 -11.95
C GLU A 133 3.46 -19.40 -11.31
N THR A 134 3.55 -20.46 -12.08
CA THR A 134 4.19 -21.71 -11.63
C THR A 134 5.65 -21.66 -12.05
N SER A 135 6.57 -21.45 -11.10
CA SER A 135 7.99 -21.64 -11.38
C SER A 135 8.32 -23.13 -11.29
N THR A 136 8.93 -23.66 -12.34
CA THR A 136 9.30 -25.09 -12.46
C THR A 136 10.46 -25.51 -11.57
N LEU A 137 11.13 -24.57 -10.91
CA LEU A 137 12.41 -24.82 -10.18
C LEU A 137 12.31 -24.88 -8.65
N THR A 138 11.23 -24.44 -8.04
CA THR A 138 11.07 -24.52 -6.59
C THR A 138 9.63 -24.87 -6.22
N ARG A 139 9.46 -25.69 -5.18
CA ARG A 139 8.15 -26.09 -4.61
C ARG A 139 7.28 -24.90 -4.13
N THR A 140 7.77 -23.68 -4.24
CA THR A 140 7.06 -22.45 -3.89
C THR A 140 6.38 -21.87 -5.12
N THR A 141 5.07 -21.78 -5.12
CA THR A 141 4.31 -21.07 -6.14
C THR A 141 4.40 -19.57 -5.91
N ASN A 142 5.01 -18.85 -6.83
CA ASN A 142 4.93 -17.39 -6.86
C ASN A 142 3.55 -17.00 -7.39
N GLN A 143 2.79 -16.31 -6.56
CA GLN A 143 1.44 -15.86 -6.90
C GLN A 143 1.48 -14.34 -7.03
N LYS A 144 1.13 -13.80 -8.20
CA LYS A 144 1.06 -12.36 -8.44
C LYS A 144 -0.34 -11.85 -8.18
N ILE A 145 -0.43 -10.76 -7.45
CA ILE A 145 -1.68 -10.04 -7.23
C ILE A 145 -1.55 -8.66 -7.85
N VAL A 146 -2.53 -8.29 -8.68
CA VAL A 146 -2.56 -7.02 -9.40
C VAL A 146 -3.78 -6.23 -8.94
N ILE A 147 -3.57 -4.97 -8.57
CA ILE A 147 -4.69 -4.06 -8.24
C ILE A 147 -5.51 -3.83 -9.50
N SER A 148 -6.82 -4.05 -9.42
CA SER A 148 -7.69 -3.89 -10.58
C SER A 148 -7.77 -2.42 -11.02
N LYS A 149 -7.96 -2.19 -12.33
CA LYS A 149 -8.17 -0.83 -12.86
C LYS A 149 -9.36 -0.14 -12.19
N GLY A 150 -10.39 -0.91 -11.84
CA GLY A 150 -11.57 -0.39 -11.13
C GLY A 150 -11.24 0.17 -9.75
N THR A 151 -10.36 -0.48 -8.98
CA THR A 151 -9.92 0.01 -7.66
C THR A 151 -9.18 1.33 -7.80
N ILE A 152 -8.30 1.47 -8.81
CA ILE A 152 -7.57 2.71 -9.06
C ILE A 152 -8.54 3.84 -9.41
N VAL A 153 -9.51 3.59 -10.31
CA VAL A 153 -10.52 4.58 -10.70
C VAL A 153 -11.37 4.98 -9.50
N LEU A 154 -11.80 4.03 -8.68
CA LEU A 154 -12.61 4.30 -7.48
C LEU A 154 -11.84 5.15 -6.46
N THR A 155 -10.55 4.89 -6.27
CA THR A 155 -9.68 5.69 -5.40
C THR A 155 -9.56 7.13 -5.91
N ILE A 156 -9.39 7.33 -7.22
CA ILE A 156 -9.32 8.66 -7.84
C ILE A 156 -10.66 9.39 -7.69
N ILE A 157 -11.78 8.73 -7.96
CA ILE A 157 -13.12 9.32 -7.81
C ILE A 157 -13.35 9.74 -6.37
N PHE A 158 -13.01 8.87 -5.40
CA PHE A 158 -13.16 9.18 -3.98
C PHE A 158 -12.31 10.38 -3.57
N ALA A 159 -11.07 10.47 -4.03
CA ALA A 159 -10.19 11.61 -3.77
C ALA A 159 -10.73 12.91 -4.35
N ILE A 160 -11.33 12.87 -5.57
CA ILE A 160 -11.95 14.04 -6.21
C ILE A 160 -13.20 14.49 -5.46
N ILE A 161 -14.11 13.57 -5.16
CA ILE A 161 -15.36 13.89 -4.44
C ILE A 161 -15.04 14.48 -3.07
N PHE A 162 -14.11 13.88 -2.35
CA PHE A 162 -13.72 14.34 -1.03
C PHE A 162 -13.00 15.68 -1.07
N GLY A 163 -12.14 15.90 -2.07
CA GLY A 163 -11.49 17.19 -2.32
C GLY A 163 -12.49 18.30 -2.64
N LEU A 164 -13.51 18.02 -3.46
CA LEU A 164 -14.58 18.97 -3.78
C LEU A 164 -15.46 19.27 -2.57
N TYR A 165 -15.78 18.28 -1.76
CA TYR A 165 -16.55 18.45 -0.53
C TYR A 165 -15.89 19.44 0.44
N ILE A 166 -14.56 19.41 0.54
CA ILE A 166 -13.79 20.30 1.42
C ILE A 166 -13.73 21.73 0.88
N ILE A 167 -13.71 21.91 -0.45
CA ILE A 167 -13.67 23.26 -1.07
C ILE A 167 -15.02 23.98 -0.87
N VAL A 168 -16.11 23.23 -0.70
CA VAL A 168 -17.47 23.78 -0.53
C VAL A 168 -17.82 24.05 0.94
N LEU A 169 -17.10 23.47 1.89
CA LEU A 169 -17.21 23.76 3.33
C LEU A 169 -16.35 24.95 3.73
#